data_1debb316b607ec07752195a96d385640
#
_entry.id   1debb316b607ec07752195a96d385640
#
_cell.length_a   1.000
_cell.length_b   1.000
_cell.length_c   1.000
_cell.angle_alpha   90.00
_cell.angle_beta   90.00
_cell.angle_gamma   90.00
#
_symmetry.space_group_name_H-M   'P 1'
#
loop_
_entity.id
_entity.type
_entity.pdbx_description
1 polymer ?
#
loop_
_entity_poly.entity_id
_entity_poly.type
_entity_poly.pdbx_seq_one_letter_code
_entity_poly.pdbx_strand_id
1 'polypeptide(L)'
;MRARIIDRWQELEQKESTQFKMPKTLSEALLLAGQQAALAEERQRLLEHQKPKVEFAETVERSDGTLSIGEFAKLLPKEWKIGRNKLFKWLRDNKYLMKDNVPYQRYVNEGLFEVIETVNEYDSQDYINLLTLITGKGQLYVTGKLKETLGLV
;
A
#
# COMPACT_ATOMS: atom_id res chain seq x y z
N MET A 1 -20.51 -41.27 12.87
CA MET A 1 -20.38 -39.94 12.23
C MET A 1 -21.32 -38.86 12.78
N ARG A 2 -22.53 -39.18 13.22
CA ARG A 2 -23.52 -38.20 13.73
C ARG A 2 -23.11 -37.51 15.05
N ALA A 3 -22.46 -38.21 15.98
CA ALA A 3 -22.06 -37.64 17.28
C ALA A 3 -21.08 -36.45 17.18
N ARG A 4 -20.10 -36.52 16.30
CA ARG A 4 -19.10 -35.43 16.10
C ARG A 4 -19.67 -34.12 15.56
N ILE A 5 -20.83 -34.18 14.86
CA ILE A 5 -21.48 -32.98 14.33
C ILE A 5 -22.23 -32.27 15.45
N ILE A 6 -22.87 -33.03 16.34
CA ILE A 6 -23.63 -32.51 17.48
C ILE A 6 -22.70 -31.84 18.48
N ASP A 7 -21.55 -32.45 18.78
CA ASP A 7 -20.54 -31.90 19.68
C ASP A 7 -19.97 -30.56 19.15
N ARG A 8 -19.75 -30.48 17.84
CA ARG A 8 -19.25 -29.24 17.22
C ARG A 8 -20.29 -28.13 17.15
N TRP A 9 -21.57 -28.47 17.01
CA TRP A 9 -22.66 -27.50 17.10
C TRP A 9 -22.81 -26.94 18.52
N GLN A 10 -22.70 -27.80 19.53
CA GLN A 10 -22.74 -27.40 20.95
C GLN A 10 -21.56 -26.52 21.33
N GLU A 11 -20.35 -26.82 20.81
CA GLU A 11 -19.18 -25.94 21.01
C GLU A 11 -19.34 -24.56 20.34
N LEU A 12 -19.97 -24.49 19.17
CA LEU A 12 -20.22 -23.22 18.50
C LEU A 12 -21.31 -22.40 19.20
N GLU A 13 -22.40 -23.05 19.64
CA GLU A 13 -23.44 -22.39 20.44
C GLU A 13 -22.92 -21.90 21.79
N GLN A 14 -22.04 -22.64 22.45
CA GLN A 14 -21.39 -22.19 23.68
C GLN A 14 -20.43 -21.02 23.47
N LYS A 15 -19.71 -20.98 22.34
CA LYS A 15 -18.87 -19.82 21.96
C LYS A 15 -19.68 -18.59 21.59
N GLU A 16 -20.80 -18.73 20.91
CA GLU A 16 -21.69 -17.61 20.62
C GLU A 16 -22.40 -17.08 21.88
N SER A 17 -22.81 -17.96 22.78
CA SER A 17 -23.46 -17.55 24.04
C SER A 17 -22.50 -16.85 25.03
N THR A 18 -21.20 -17.08 24.91
CA THR A 18 -20.19 -16.37 25.73
C THR A 18 -19.86 -14.98 25.21
N GLN A 19 -20.19 -14.66 23.95
CA GLN A 19 -19.88 -13.36 23.35
C GLN A 19 -21.02 -12.33 23.48
N PHE A 20 -22.24 -12.73 23.81
CA PHE A 20 -23.39 -11.84 23.93
C PHE A 20 -24.01 -11.94 25.33
N LYS A 21 -23.42 -11.26 26.32
CA LYS A 21 -24.10 -11.03 27.60
C LYS A 21 -25.23 -10.04 27.39
N MET A 22 -26.47 -10.54 27.30
CA MET A 22 -27.64 -9.68 27.32
C MET A 22 -27.75 -8.94 28.65
N PRO A 23 -27.84 -7.61 28.63
CA PRO A 23 -27.99 -6.83 29.85
C PRO A 23 -29.32 -7.17 30.54
N LYS A 24 -29.29 -7.44 31.83
CA LYS A 24 -30.45 -7.83 32.62
C LYS A 24 -31.22 -6.65 33.19
N THR A 25 -30.63 -5.47 33.20
CA THR A 25 -31.22 -4.23 33.71
C THR A 25 -31.07 -3.08 32.72
N LEU A 26 -31.96 -2.10 32.82
CA LEU A 26 -31.91 -0.89 31.98
C LEU A 26 -30.60 -0.13 32.16
N SER A 27 -30.09 -0.04 33.36
CA SER A 27 -28.82 0.62 33.66
C SER A 27 -27.63 -0.08 33.03
N GLU A 28 -27.63 -1.41 33.03
CA GLU A 28 -26.60 -2.21 32.40
C GLU A 28 -26.66 -2.10 30.86
N ALA A 29 -27.86 -2.05 30.27
CA ALA A 29 -28.08 -1.80 28.85
C ALA A 29 -27.58 -0.41 28.42
N LEU A 30 -27.83 0.63 29.19
CA LEU A 30 -27.36 1.99 28.93
C LEU A 30 -25.83 2.09 29.03
N LEU A 31 -25.23 1.42 29.98
CA LEU A 31 -23.78 1.39 30.15
C LEU A 31 -23.09 0.69 28.95
N LEU A 32 -23.65 -0.44 28.51
CA LEU A 32 -23.16 -1.18 27.35
C LEU A 32 -23.31 -0.38 26.06
N ALA A 33 -24.45 0.28 25.87
CA ALA A 33 -24.70 1.15 24.74
C ALA A 33 -23.73 2.35 24.71
N GLY A 34 -23.43 2.95 25.85
CA GLY A 34 -22.45 4.02 25.98
C GLY A 34 -21.03 3.57 25.61
N GLN A 35 -20.62 2.38 26.06
CA GLN A 35 -19.32 1.80 25.70
C GLN A 35 -19.22 1.49 24.19
N GLN A 36 -20.29 0.95 23.61
CA GLN A 36 -20.32 0.68 22.17
C GLN A 36 -20.30 1.96 21.34
N ALA A 37 -21.00 2.99 21.77
CA ALA A 37 -20.97 4.30 21.11
C ALA A 37 -19.58 4.93 21.17
N ALA A 38 -18.89 4.91 22.31
CA ALA A 38 -17.53 5.41 22.44
C ALA A 38 -16.54 4.66 21.55
N LEU A 39 -16.63 3.32 21.49
CA LEU A 39 -15.80 2.51 20.59
C LEU A 39 -16.10 2.77 19.11
N ALA A 40 -17.35 3.02 18.76
CA ALA A 40 -17.74 3.36 17.40
C ALA A 40 -17.18 4.73 16.98
N GLU A 41 -17.24 5.73 17.85
CA GLU A 41 -16.66 7.06 17.62
C GLU A 41 -15.15 7.00 17.47
N GLU A 42 -14.46 6.22 18.29
CA GLU A 42 -13.02 6.04 18.20
C GLU A 42 -12.62 5.37 16.87
N ARG A 43 -13.33 4.31 16.48
CA ARG A 43 -13.12 3.65 15.17
C ARG A 43 -13.40 4.61 14.02
N GLN A 44 -14.44 5.41 14.12
CA GLN A 44 -14.77 6.38 13.07
C GLN A 44 -13.70 7.46 12.95
N ARG A 45 -13.16 7.99 14.05
CA ARG A 45 -12.03 8.92 14.03
C ARG A 45 -10.78 8.30 13.38
N LEU A 46 -10.47 7.05 13.69
CA LEU A 46 -9.35 6.35 13.07
C LEU A 46 -9.55 6.18 11.56
N LEU A 47 -10.76 5.80 11.14
CA LEU A 47 -11.11 5.67 9.72
C LEU A 47 -11.04 7.02 8.98
N GLU A 48 -11.54 8.09 9.59
CA GLU A 48 -11.46 9.44 9.01
C GLU A 48 -10.02 9.93 8.86
N HIS A 49 -9.16 9.62 9.83
CA HIS A 49 -7.74 9.94 9.74
C HIS A 49 -6.99 9.12 8.66
N GLN A 50 -7.50 7.93 8.34
CA GLN A 50 -6.92 7.07 7.32
C GLN A 50 -7.48 7.33 5.91
N LYS A 51 -8.71 7.88 5.80
CA LYS A 51 -9.37 8.18 4.51
C LYS A 51 -8.47 8.90 3.51
N PRO A 52 -7.80 10.03 3.84
CA PRO A 52 -6.99 10.75 2.86
C PRO A 52 -5.79 9.94 2.37
N LYS A 53 -5.29 9.00 3.19
CA LYS A 53 -4.20 8.09 2.78
C LYS A 53 -4.70 7.01 1.84
N VAL A 54 -5.89 6.49 2.08
CA VAL A 54 -6.52 5.45 1.26
C VAL A 54 -6.99 6.04 -0.06
N GLU A 55 -7.64 7.20 -0.07
CA GLU A 55 -8.07 7.89 -1.29
C GLU A 55 -6.89 8.26 -2.19
N PHE A 56 -5.78 8.73 -1.60
CA PHE A 56 -4.56 8.98 -2.36
C PHE A 56 -4.00 7.68 -2.95
N ALA A 57 -3.94 6.60 -2.17
CA ALA A 57 -3.48 5.30 -2.63
C ALA A 57 -4.36 4.76 -3.77
N GLU A 58 -5.69 4.80 -3.61
CA GLU A 58 -6.63 4.37 -4.65
C GLU A 58 -6.57 5.23 -5.92
N THR A 59 -6.37 6.55 -5.77
CA THR A 59 -6.22 7.46 -6.92
C THR A 59 -4.95 7.14 -7.70
N VAL A 60 -3.86 6.84 -7.01
CA VAL A 60 -2.59 6.45 -7.64
C VAL A 60 -2.67 5.05 -8.26
N GLU A 61 -3.36 4.10 -7.62
CA GLU A 61 -3.59 2.76 -8.19
C GLU A 61 -4.51 2.77 -9.41
N ARG A 62 -5.53 3.64 -9.42
CA ARG A 62 -6.48 3.79 -10.54
C ARG A 62 -5.93 4.62 -11.70
N SER A 63 -4.88 5.40 -11.46
CA SER A 63 -4.22 6.08 -12.56
C SER A 63 -3.41 5.05 -13.34
N ASP A 64 -3.85 4.71 -14.54
CA ASP A 64 -3.06 3.99 -15.56
C ASP A 64 -1.77 4.75 -15.96
N GLY A 65 -1.45 5.79 -15.20
CA GLY A 65 -0.31 6.67 -15.41
C GLY A 65 0.96 6.08 -14.84
N THR A 66 1.71 5.42 -15.70
CA THR A 66 3.13 5.15 -15.42
C THR A 66 3.90 6.47 -15.52
N LEU A 67 4.82 6.71 -14.59
CA LEU A 67 5.69 7.87 -14.58
C LEU A 67 7.14 7.45 -14.82
N SER A 68 7.91 8.33 -15.44
CA SER A 68 9.36 8.12 -15.41
C SER A 68 9.90 8.27 -13.99
N ILE A 69 10.97 7.56 -13.67
CA ILE A 69 11.61 7.65 -12.33
C ILE A 69 12.04 9.09 -12.02
N GLY A 70 12.37 9.86 -13.08
CA GLY A 70 12.70 11.27 -12.94
C GLY A 70 11.53 12.16 -12.53
N GLU A 71 10.35 11.91 -13.07
CA GLU A 71 9.10 12.60 -12.70
C GLU A 71 8.66 12.19 -11.30
N PHE A 72 8.69 10.90 -11.01
CA PHE A 72 8.40 10.40 -9.66
C PHE A 72 9.29 11.04 -8.59
N ALA A 73 10.59 11.22 -8.87
CA ALA A 73 11.49 11.92 -7.95
C ALA A 73 11.07 13.37 -7.64
N LYS A 74 10.37 14.05 -8.58
CA LYS A 74 9.86 15.40 -8.37
C LYS A 74 8.59 15.43 -7.51
N LEU A 75 7.85 14.33 -7.46
CA LEU A 75 6.64 14.19 -6.63
C LEU A 75 6.95 13.85 -5.17
N LEU A 76 8.16 13.36 -4.88
CA LEU A 76 8.56 13.06 -3.51
C LEU A 76 8.64 14.34 -2.66
N PRO A 77 8.33 14.26 -1.35
CA PRO A 77 8.43 15.40 -0.45
C PRO A 77 9.82 16.06 -0.49
N LYS A 78 9.85 17.39 -0.59
CA LYS A 78 11.10 18.16 -0.70
C LYS A 78 11.99 17.99 0.53
N GLU A 79 11.39 17.72 1.68
CA GLU A 79 12.08 17.49 2.96
C GLU A 79 13.01 16.27 2.89
N TRP A 80 12.72 15.30 2.05
CA TRP A 80 13.54 14.09 1.89
C TRP A 80 14.84 14.35 1.12
N LYS A 81 14.92 15.49 0.43
CA LYS A 81 16.09 15.90 -0.39
C LYS A 81 16.56 14.83 -1.37
N ILE A 82 15.59 14.03 -1.88
CA ILE A 82 15.83 12.97 -2.86
C ILE A 82 15.49 13.53 -4.25
N GLY A 83 16.50 13.80 -5.04
CA GLY A 83 16.36 14.11 -6.45
C GLY A 83 16.55 12.87 -7.32
N ARG A 84 16.35 13.03 -8.65
CA ARG A 84 16.45 11.96 -9.65
C ARG A 84 17.67 11.06 -9.46
N ASN A 85 18.87 11.64 -9.39
CA ASN A 85 20.11 10.88 -9.31
C ASN A 85 20.24 10.08 -8.00
N LYS A 86 19.79 10.65 -6.88
CA LYS A 86 19.78 9.96 -5.59
C LYS A 86 18.77 8.82 -5.58
N LEU A 87 17.59 9.02 -6.20
CA LEU A 87 16.57 7.98 -6.32
C LEU A 87 17.06 6.82 -7.18
N PHE A 88 17.65 7.08 -8.34
CA PHE A 88 18.24 6.03 -9.18
C PHE A 88 19.34 5.26 -8.44
N LYS A 89 20.21 5.97 -7.72
CA LYS A 89 21.25 5.34 -6.90
C LYS A 89 20.63 4.43 -5.85
N TRP A 90 19.64 4.93 -5.09
CA TRP A 90 18.94 4.17 -4.05
C TRP A 90 18.24 2.93 -4.62
N LEU A 91 17.59 3.06 -5.77
CA LEU A 91 16.93 1.93 -6.44
C LEU A 91 17.94 0.85 -6.89
N ARG A 92 19.13 1.25 -7.35
CA ARG A 92 20.21 0.29 -7.70
C ARG A 92 20.82 -0.36 -6.46
N ASP A 93 21.12 0.43 -5.42
CA ASP A 93 21.72 -0.06 -4.17
C ASP A 93 20.82 -1.08 -3.49
N ASN A 94 19.49 -0.89 -3.56
CA ASN A 94 18.48 -1.82 -3.05
C ASN A 94 18.06 -2.91 -4.06
N LYS A 95 18.75 -3.02 -5.19
CA LYS A 95 18.53 -4.06 -6.22
C LYS A 95 17.12 -4.06 -6.81
N TYR A 96 16.48 -2.92 -6.90
CA TYR A 96 15.27 -2.73 -7.70
C TYR A 96 15.60 -2.56 -9.17
N LEU A 97 16.68 -1.81 -9.44
CA LEU A 97 17.22 -1.61 -10.78
C LEU A 97 18.61 -2.21 -10.93
N MET A 98 18.93 -2.63 -12.13
CA MET A 98 20.27 -3.01 -12.55
C MET A 98 21.15 -1.77 -12.82
N LYS A 99 22.41 -1.96 -13.16
CA LYS A 99 23.37 -0.86 -13.43
C LYS A 99 22.97 0.03 -14.60
N ASP A 100 22.30 -0.52 -15.58
CA ASP A 100 21.75 0.11 -16.78
C ASP A 100 20.39 0.78 -16.55
N ASN A 101 19.92 0.82 -15.30
CA ASN A 101 18.62 1.35 -14.85
C ASN A 101 17.39 0.56 -15.32
N VAL A 102 17.58 -0.66 -15.85
CA VAL A 102 16.50 -1.58 -16.14
C VAL A 102 16.08 -2.30 -14.86
N PRO A 103 14.78 -2.50 -14.59
CA PRO A 103 14.32 -3.18 -13.38
C PRO A 103 14.60 -4.69 -13.46
N TYR A 104 14.84 -5.31 -12.30
CA TYR A 104 14.87 -6.77 -12.25
C TYR A 104 13.50 -7.34 -12.58
N GLN A 105 13.48 -8.45 -13.33
CA GLN A 105 12.26 -9.07 -13.86
C GLN A 105 11.20 -9.35 -12.80
N ARG A 106 11.59 -9.70 -11.59
CA ARG A 106 10.65 -9.95 -10.49
C ARG A 106 9.77 -8.75 -10.19
N TYR A 107 10.31 -7.53 -10.23
CA TYR A 107 9.55 -6.32 -9.95
C TYR A 107 8.68 -5.85 -11.12
N VAL A 108 9.05 -6.25 -12.34
CA VAL A 108 8.18 -6.13 -13.52
C VAL A 108 6.99 -7.08 -13.38
N ASN A 109 7.24 -8.33 -12.99
CA ASN A 109 6.19 -9.34 -12.77
C ASN A 109 5.26 -8.97 -11.62
N GLU A 110 5.78 -8.30 -10.59
CA GLU A 110 5.00 -7.75 -9.48
C GLU A 110 4.18 -6.51 -9.88
N GLY A 111 4.41 -5.97 -11.08
CA GLY A 111 3.74 -4.78 -11.60
C GLY A 111 4.17 -3.49 -10.91
N LEU A 112 5.41 -3.42 -10.40
CA LEU A 112 5.96 -2.20 -9.79
C LEU A 112 6.61 -1.29 -10.82
N PHE A 113 7.18 -1.86 -11.87
CA PHE A 113 7.84 -1.16 -12.97
C PHE A 113 7.40 -1.72 -14.31
N GLU A 114 7.45 -0.85 -15.30
CA GLU A 114 7.29 -1.18 -16.72
C GLU A 114 8.53 -0.72 -17.49
N VAL A 115 8.83 -1.41 -18.57
CA VAL A 115 9.93 -1.05 -19.48
C VAL A 115 9.34 -0.82 -20.86
N ILE A 116 9.57 0.36 -21.40
CA ILE A 116 9.17 0.71 -22.76
C ILE A 116 10.41 0.98 -23.63
N GLU A 117 10.30 0.64 -24.90
CA GLU A 117 11.31 1.00 -25.88
C GLU A 117 11.01 2.40 -26.41
N THR A 118 12.01 3.26 -26.39
CA THR A 118 11.94 4.60 -26.99
C THR A 118 12.97 4.69 -28.09
N VAL A 119 12.53 5.14 -29.26
CA VAL A 119 13.42 5.42 -30.38
C VAL A 119 13.81 6.88 -30.29
N ASN A 120 15.11 7.14 -30.16
CA ASN A 120 15.65 8.48 -30.25
C ASN A 120 16.38 8.62 -31.60
N GLU A 121 15.88 9.50 -32.45
CA GLU A 121 16.57 9.92 -33.67
C GLU A 121 17.71 10.88 -33.28
N TYR A 122 18.94 10.38 -33.29
CA TYR A 122 20.11 11.22 -33.15
C TYR A 122 21.05 10.91 -34.35
N ASP A 123 21.31 11.93 -35.13
CA ASP A 123 22.30 11.92 -36.23
C ASP A 123 22.16 10.76 -37.23
N SER A 124 20.93 10.53 -37.77
CA SER A 124 20.62 9.53 -38.82
C SER A 124 20.80 8.07 -38.42
N GLN A 125 20.88 7.78 -37.14
CA GLN A 125 20.84 6.42 -36.59
C GLN A 125 19.76 6.30 -35.51
N ASP A 126 18.88 5.31 -35.66
CA ASP A 126 17.86 4.98 -34.66
C ASP A 126 18.50 4.19 -33.52
N TYR A 127 18.58 4.81 -32.35
CA TYR A 127 18.98 4.13 -31.11
C TYR A 127 17.75 3.73 -30.31
N ILE A 128 17.58 2.43 -30.11
CA ILE A 128 16.57 1.90 -29.21
C ILE A 128 17.07 2.06 -27.77
N ASN A 129 16.39 2.89 -26.99
CA ASN A 129 16.67 3.03 -25.56
C ASN A 129 15.53 2.43 -24.74
N LEU A 130 15.89 1.70 -23.68
CA LEU A 130 14.91 1.20 -22.72
C LEU A 130 14.64 2.29 -21.67
N LEU A 131 13.39 2.69 -21.55
CA LEU A 131 12.92 3.62 -20.54
C LEU A 131 12.15 2.86 -19.46
N THR A 132 12.64 2.96 -18.23
CA THR A 132 11.98 2.40 -17.07
C THR A 132 10.95 3.38 -16.53
N LEU A 133 9.72 2.92 -16.44
CA LEU A 133 8.59 3.62 -15.82
C LEU A 133 8.23 2.95 -14.50
N ILE A 134 7.71 3.76 -13.58
CA ILE A 134 7.17 3.29 -12.30
C ILE A 134 5.65 3.36 -12.35
N THR A 135 4.98 2.26 -12.03
CA THR A 135 3.51 2.18 -11.97
C THR A 135 2.97 2.87 -10.70
N GLY A 136 1.67 3.12 -10.63
CA GLY A 136 1.03 3.62 -9.42
C GLY A 136 1.34 2.75 -8.19
N LYS A 137 1.23 1.43 -8.33
CA LYS A 137 1.60 0.45 -7.30
C LYS A 137 3.08 0.55 -6.90
N GLY A 138 3.97 0.72 -7.88
CA GLY A 138 5.40 0.92 -7.66
C GLY A 138 5.70 2.19 -6.89
N GLN A 139 5.00 3.30 -7.19
CA GLN A 139 5.15 4.58 -6.50
C GLN A 139 4.85 4.44 -5.00
N LEU A 140 3.74 3.78 -4.64
CA LEU A 140 3.36 3.53 -3.25
C LEU A 140 4.38 2.64 -2.54
N TYR A 141 4.77 1.55 -3.18
CA TYR A 141 5.75 0.61 -2.63
C TYR A 141 7.11 1.27 -2.36
N VAL A 142 7.65 1.97 -3.37
CA VAL A 142 8.95 2.66 -3.26
C VAL A 142 8.90 3.79 -2.23
N THR A 143 7.80 4.55 -2.18
CA THR A 143 7.60 5.60 -1.17
C THR A 143 7.63 5.02 0.25
N GLY A 144 6.95 3.89 0.48
CA GLY A 144 6.97 3.18 1.77
C GLY A 144 8.39 2.77 2.17
N LYS A 145 9.12 2.15 1.24
CA LYS A 145 10.50 1.70 1.49
C LYS A 145 11.49 2.85 1.70
N LEU A 146 11.29 3.97 1.01
CA LEU A 146 12.07 5.19 1.23
C LEU A 146 11.84 5.76 2.63
N LYS A 147 10.59 5.80 3.12
CA LYS A 147 10.28 6.23 4.49
C LYS A 147 11.00 5.38 5.53
N GLU A 148 10.93 4.05 5.38
CA GLU A 148 11.63 3.11 6.26
C GLU A 148 13.14 3.40 6.28
N THR A 149 13.75 3.60 5.10
CA THR A 149 15.19 3.88 4.98
C THR A 149 15.60 5.22 5.59
N LEU A 150 14.71 6.21 5.51
CA LEU A 150 14.95 7.56 6.05
C LEU A 150 14.60 7.69 7.54
N GLY A 151 14.06 6.64 8.16
CA GLY A 151 13.62 6.66 9.57
C GLY A 151 12.43 7.60 9.83
N LEU A 152 11.56 7.75 8.84
CA LEU A 152 10.39 8.66 8.89
C LEU A 152 9.08 7.89 9.18
N VAL A 153 9.18 6.73 9.79
CA VAL A 153 8.03 5.90 10.22
C VAL A 153 7.62 6.26 11.63
#